data_3f5612a57f2f16c3b4a821213bd6e604
#
_entry.id   3f5612a57f2f16c3b4a821213bd6e604
#
_cell.length_a   1.000
_cell.length_b   1.000
_cell.length_c   1.000
_cell.angle_alpha   90.00
_cell.angle_beta   90.00
_cell.angle_gamma   90.00
#
_symmetry.space_group_name_H-M   'P 1'
#
loop_
_entity.id
_entity.type
_entity.pdbx_description
1 polymer ?
#
loop_
_entity_poly.entity_id
_entity_poly.type
_entity_poly.pdbx_seq_one_letter_code
_entity_poly.pdbx_strand_id
1 'polypeptide(L)'
;IAKETARQLGLGTNILDAAQLRDPKGGPQALEAVVAAADGFGQVFPEDKFAVVSSLQEAGYLVGMTGDGVNDAPALKKANVGIAVSGATDAARSAAAVVLTAPGLAVVARAVRLSRLIFARMNAYLIYRIKATIWILLLAILNDGSFITIAYDNGRISPVPARSRV
;
A
#
# COMPACT_ATOMS: atom_id res chain seq x y z
N ILE A 1 -23.34 22.89 11.91
CA ILE A 1 -22.47 22.09 12.79
C ILE A 1 -21.31 21.50 11.96
N ALA A 2 -21.54 20.62 10.96
CA ALA A 2 -20.47 19.96 10.21
C ALA A 2 -19.43 20.91 9.59
N LYS A 3 -19.85 22.02 8.96
CA LYS A 3 -18.95 23.04 8.40
C LYS A 3 -18.08 23.69 9.45
N GLU A 4 -18.65 24.00 10.63
CA GLU A 4 -17.90 24.63 11.72
C GLU A 4 -16.88 23.65 12.32
N THR A 5 -17.27 22.40 12.52
CA THR A 5 -16.34 21.36 12.99
C THR A 5 -15.19 21.13 12.01
N ALA A 6 -15.49 21.05 10.70
CA ALA A 6 -14.47 20.91 9.66
C ALA A 6 -13.49 22.10 9.66
N ARG A 7 -14.00 23.33 9.81
CA ARG A 7 -13.18 24.55 9.89
C ARG A 7 -12.25 24.51 11.09
N GLN A 8 -12.75 24.11 12.26
CA GLN A 8 -11.94 24.01 13.49
C GLN A 8 -10.86 22.94 13.39
N LEU A 9 -11.12 21.86 12.65
CA LEU A 9 -10.16 20.77 12.41
C LEU A 9 -9.20 21.04 11.24
N GLY A 10 -9.38 22.13 10.50
CA GLY A 10 -8.56 22.46 9.34
C GLY A 10 -8.81 21.57 8.13
N LEU A 11 -10.00 20.91 8.05
CA LEU A 11 -10.38 20.01 6.97
C LEU A 11 -10.98 20.70 5.74
N GLY A 12 -11.03 22.04 5.73
CA GLY A 12 -11.69 22.82 4.69
C GLY A 12 -13.13 23.19 5.05
N THR A 13 -13.82 23.88 4.13
CA THR A 13 -15.18 24.41 4.38
C THR A 13 -16.19 23.98 3.32
N ASN A 14 -15.75 23.27 2.27
CA ASN A 14 -16.62 22.78 1.23
C ASN A 14 -17.31 21.47 1.66
N ILE A 15 -18.19 21.60 2.64
CA ILE A 15 -18.99 20.47 3.13
C ILE A 15 -20.31 20.47 2.39
N LEU A 16 -20.55 19.43 1.61
CA LEU A 16 -21.73 19.24 0.79
C LEU A 16 -22.78 18.38 1.52
N ASP A 17 -24.03 18.44 1.04
CA ASP A 17 -25.09 17.54 1.49
C ASP A 17 -24.96 16.21 0.72
N ALA A 18 -24.99 15.08 1.44
CA ALA A 18 -24.94 13.76 0.84
C ALA A 18 -26.13 13.45 -0.11
N ALA A 19 -27.21 14.23 -0.05
CA ALA A 19 -28.28 14.15 -1.05
C ALA A 19 -27.77 14.33 -2.49
N GLN A 20 -26.69 15.08 -2.69
CA GLN A 20 -26.07 15.26 -4.01
C GLN A 20 -25.37 13.99 -4.53
N LEU A 21 -25.04 13.05 -3.66
CA LEU A 21 -24.47 11.75 -4.04
C LEU A 21 -25.52 10.78 -4.57
N ARG A 22 -26.80 10.94 -4.15
CA ARG A 22 -27.90 10.02 -4.47
C ARG A 22 -28.58 10.37 -5.80
N ASP A 23 -28.51 11.64 -6.21
CA ASP A 23 -29.06 12.11 -7.49
C ASP A 23 -28.06 13.06 -8.17
N PRO A 24 -26.96 12.51 -8.72
CA PRO A 24 -25.97 13.31 -9.42
C PRO A 24 -26.55 13.80 -10.74
N LYS A 25 -26.84 15.10 -10.83
CA LYS A 25 -27.25 15.76 -12.08
C LYS A 25 -26.10 15.70 -13.09
N GLY A 26 -26.02 14.62 -13.88
CA GLY A 26 -24.97 14.45 -14.90
C GLY A 26 -24.26 13.08 -14.90
N GLY A 27 -24.78 12.10 -14.14
CA GLY A 27 -24.27 10.71 -14.15
C GLY A 27 -22.98 10.47 -13.36
N PRO A 28 -22.32 9.33 -13.58
CA PRO A 28 -21.16 8.90 -12.79
C PRO A 28 -19.97 9.87 -12.78
N GLN A 29 -19.69 10.51 -13.90
CA GLN A 29 -18.60 11.50 -14.02
C GLN A 29 -18.86 12.77 -13.20
N ALA A 30 -20.14 13.17 -13.08
CA ALA A 30 -20.53 14.29 -12.23
C ALA A 30 -20.37 13.94 -10.74
N LEU A 31 -20.68 12.69 -10.36
CA LEU A 31 -20.46 12.18 -9.00
C LEU A 31 -18.98 12.23 -8.63
N GLU A 32 -18.11 11.76 -9.50
CA GLU A 32 -16.66 11.80 -9.31
C GLU A 32 -16.14 13.23 -9.08
N ALA A 33 -16.57 14.18 -9.91
CA ALA A 33 -16.19 15.58 -9.77
C ALA A 33 -16.69 16.20 -8.45
N VAL A 34 -17.91 15.88 -8.03
CA VAL A 34 -18.47 16.33 -6.75
C VAL A 34 -17.69 15.76 -5.57
N VAL A 35 -17.37 14.47 -5.60
CA VAL A 35 -16.62 13.79 -4.53
C VAL A 35 -15.20 14.32 -4.45
N ALA A 36 -14.52 14.53 -5.58
CA ALA A 36 -13.16 15.03 -5.63
C ALA A 36 -13.03 16.50 -5.16
N ALA A 37 -14.08 17.31 -5.39
CA ALA A 37 -14.08 18.72 -5.00
C ALA A 37 -14.54 18.97 -3.56
N ALA A 38 -15.16 17.99 -2.90
CA ALA A 38 -15.71 18.15 -1.56
C ALA A 38 -14.64 17.91 -0.47
N ASP A 39 -14.65 18.75 0.56
CA ASP A 39 -13.86 18.52 1.77
C ASP A 39 -14.58 17.56 2.74
N GLY A 40 -15.86 17.30 2.54
CA GLY A 40 -16.65 16.36 3.30
C GLY A 40 -18.14 16.42 2.99
N PHE A 41 -18.88 15.50 3.60
CA PHE A 41 -20.33 15.38 3.42
C PHE A 41 -21.05 15.40 4.76
N GLY A 42 -22.22 16.06 4.78
CA GLY A 42 -23.16 16.02 5.90
C GLY A 42 -24.35 15.12 5.59
N GLN A 43 -25.07 14.67 6.60
CA GLN A 43 -26.27 13.83 6.50
C GLN A 43 -26.06 12.53 5.70
N VAL A 44 -24.93 11.87 5.96
CA VAL A 44 -24.42 10.70 5.22
C VAL A 44 -25.10 9.42 5.73
N PHE A 45 -25.69 8.65 4.84
CA PHE A 45 -26.14 7.28 5.08
C PHE A 45 -25.04 6.24 4.80
N PRO A 46 -25.20 4.99 5.24
CA PRO A 46 -24.24 3.94 4.96
C PRO A 46 -23.93 3.72 3.47
N GLU A 47 -24.94 3.80 2.62
CA GLU A 47 -24.83 3.66 1.18
C GLU A 47 -24.00 4.79 0.56
N ASP A 48 -24.13 6.01 1.08
CA ASP A 48 -23.37 7.16 0.61
C ASP A 48 -21.86 6.98 0.88
N LYS A 49 -21.51 6.40 2.05
CA LYS A 49 -20.12 6.10 2.37
C LYS A 49 -19.50 5.12 1.37
N PHE A 50 -20.27 4.09 1.01
CA PHE A 50 -19.85 3.13 0.00
C PHE A 50 -19.70 3.77 -1.38
N ALA A 51 -20.66 4.63 -1.78
CA ALA A 51 -20.65 5.36 -3.05
C ALA A 51 -19.41 6.29 -3.15
N VAL A 52 -19.09 7.03 -2.10
CA VAL A 52 -17.89 7.89 -2.05
C VAL A 52 -16.61 7.07 -2.23
N VAL A 53 -16.47 5.95 -1.52
CA VAL A 53 -15.30 5.08 -1.64
C VAL A 53 -15.19 4.52 -3.07
N SER A 54 -16.30 4.07 -3.66
CA SER A 54 -16.33 3.53 -5.02
C SER A 54 -15.95 4.59 -6.05
N SER A 55 -16.55 5.78 -5.96
CA SER A 55 -16.28 6.90 -6.87
C SER A 55 -14.80 7.33 -6.84
N LEU A 56 -14.20 7.42 -5.65
CA LEU A 56 -12.78 7.75 -5.53
C LEU A 56 -11.88 6.65 -6.12
N GLN A 57 -12.25 5.36 -5.98
CA GLN A 57 -11.50 4.27 -6.58
C GLN A 57 -11.61 4.26 -8.11
N GLU A 58 -12.79 4.58 -8.66
CA GLU A 58 -13.02 4.72 -10.10
C GLU A 58 -12.21 5.88 -10.68
N ALA A 59 -12.05 6.96 -9.92
CA ALA A 59 -11.15 8.07 -10.23
C ALA A 59 -9.64 7.72 -10.12
N GLY A 60 -9.30 6.50 -9.75
CA GLY A 60 -7.91 6.02 -9.64
C GLY A 60 -7.23 6.32 -8.31
N TYR A 61 -7.95 6.81 -7.30
CA TYR A 61 -7.37 7.04 -5.97
C TYR A 61 -7.26 5.75 -5.16
N LEU A 62 -6.21 5.66 -4.35
CA LEU A 62 -6.10 4.65 -3.30
C LEU A 62 -6.81 5.17 -2.04
N VAL A 63 -7.91 4.53 -1.69
CA VAL A 63 -8.82 5.00 -0.63
C VAL A 63 -8.56 4.25 0.68
N GLY A 64 -8.24 5.01 1.73
CA GLY A 64 -8.28 4.55 3.11
C GLY A 64 -9.57 5.00 3.78
N MET A 65 -10.25 4.12 4.50
CA MET A 65 -11.46 4.44 5.24
C MET A 65 -11.34 4.03 6.70
N THR A 66 -11.78 4.90 7.60
CA THR A 66 -11.93 4.58 9.03
C THR A 66 -13.40 4.46 9.41
N GLY A 67 -13.73 3.51 10.26
CA GLY A 67 -15.09 3.31 10.75
C GLY A 67 -15.11 2.56 12.07
N ASP A 68 -16.23 2.65 12.78
CA ASP A 68 -16.45 2.07 14.11
C ASP A 68 -17.69 1.17 14.20
N GLY A 69 -18.66 1.38 13.31
CA GLY A 69 -19.98 0.77 13.37
C GLY A 69 -20.25 -0.32 12.33
N VAL A 70 -21.33 -1.04 12.54
CA VAL A 70 -21.86 -2.04 11.60
C VAL A 70 -22.17 -1.41 10.23
N ASN A 71 -22.65 -0.16 10.25
CA ASN A 71 -23.01 0.61 9.06
C ASN A 71 -21.79 0.97 8.17
N ASP A 72 -20.59 0.92 8.72
CA ASP A 72 -19.36 1.21 8.00
C ASP A 72 -18.75 -0.03 7.34
N ALA A 73 -19.16 -1.22 7.74
CA ALA A 73 -18.58 -2.48 7.30
C ALA A 73 -18.54 -2.65 5.76
N PRO A 74 -19.60 -2.33 4.99
CA PRO A 74 -19.55 -2.41 3.53
C PRO A 74 -18.48 -1.49 2.91
N ALA A 75 -18.39 -0.25 3.37
CA ALA A 75 -17.45 0.74 2.88
C ALA A 75 -16.00 0.43 3.34
N LEU A 76 -15.81 -0.05 4.58
CA LEU A 76 -14.52 -0.53 5.08
C LEU A 76 -13.98 -1.69 4.24
N LYS A 77 -14.85 -2.64 3.86
CA LYS A 77 -14.47 -3.78 3.01
C LYS A 77 -14.18 -3.36 1.57
N LYS A 78 -14.87 -2.34 1.06
CA LYS A 78 -14.67 -1.81 -0.31
C LYS A 78 -13.36 -1.03 -0.43
N ALA A 79 -12.98 -0.28 0.59
CA ALA A 79 -11.78 0.55 0.57
C ALA A 79 -10.50 -0.27 0.35
N ASN A 80 -9.47 0.33 -0.25
CA ASN A 80 -8.16 -0.31 -0.42
C ASN A 80 -7.52 -0.63 0.94
N VAL A 81 -7.78 0.22 1.94
CA VAL A 81 -7.38 -0.03 3.33
C VAL A 81 -8.53 0.38 4.26
N GLY A 82 -9.32 -0.58 4.72
CA GLY A 82 -10.29 -0.38 5.79
C GLY A 82 -9.61 -0.43 7.15
N ILE A 83 -9.90 0.52 8.02
CA ILE A 83 -9.32 0.66 9.35
C ILE A 83 -10.44 0.74 10.37
N ALA A 84 -10.58 -0.27 11.21
CA ALA A 84 -11.47 -0.23 12.37
C ALA A 84 -10.79 0.52 13.52
N VAL A 85 -11.47 1.53 14.07
CA VAL A 85 -10.93 2.29 15.20
C VAL A 85 -11.02 1.51 16.51
N SER A 86 -10.33 1.97 17.54
CA SER A 86 -10.41 1.39 18.89
C SER A 86 -11.85 1.43 19.40
N GLY A 87 -12.35 0.30 19.90
CA GLY A 87 -13.73 0.15 20.33
C GLY A 87 -14.76 -0.11 19.22
N ALA A 88 -14.32 -0.30 17.99
CA ALA A 88 -15.20 -0.65 16.88
C ALA A 88 -15.95 -1.98 17.12
N THR A 89 -17.12 -2.08 16.52
CA THR A 89 -17.96 -3.31 16.56
C THR A 89 -17.26 -4.49 15.86
N ASP A 90 -17.65 -5.70 16.21
CA ASP A 90 -17.07 -6.91 15.60
C ASP A 90 -17.33 -6.97 14.08
N ALA A 91 -18.44 -6.43 13.59
CA ALA A 91 -18.72 -6.32 12.18
C ALA A 91 -17.72 -5.38 11.47
N ALA A 92 -17.44 -4.20 12.03
CA ALA A 92 -16.43 -3.28 11.48
C ALA A 92 -15.02 -3.89 11.54
N ARG A 93 -14.67 -4.55 12.65
CA ARG A 93 -13.37 -5.23 12.82
C ARG A 93 -13.16 -6.35 11.81
N SER A 94 -14.20 -7.13 11.54
CA SER A 94 -14.14 -8.23 10.55
C SER A 94 -14.04 -7.74 9.11
N ALA A 95 -14.58 -6.54 8.82
CA ALA A 95 -14.53 -5.92 7.50
C ALA A 95 -13.22 -5.16 7.24
N ALA A 96 -12.49 -4.79 8.28
CA ALA A 96 -11.30 -3.95 8.19
C ALA A 96 -10.02 -4.77 7.98
N ALA A 97 -9.08 -4.22 7.20
CA ALA A 97 -7.74 -4.78 7.03
C ALA A 97 -6.82 -4.47 8.23
N VAL A 98 -7.11 -3.39 8.96
CA VAL A 98 -6.34 -2.93 10.12
C VAL A 98 -7.29 -2.63 11.27
N VAL A 99 -6.95 -3.06 12.49
CA VAL A 99 -7.69 -2.75 13.71
C VAL A 99 -6.80 -1.96 14.65
N LEU A 100 -7.22 -0.76 15.04
CA LEU A 100 -6.51 0.07 15.99
C LEU A 100 -6.83 -0.38 17.42
N THR A 101 -5.79 -0.61 18.21
CA THR A 101 -5.90 -0.98 19.64
C THR A 101 -5.88 0.23 20.57
N ALA A 102 -5.27 1.33 20.12
CA ALA A 102 -5.20 2.58 20.87
C ALA A 102 -6.22 3.60 20.34
N PRO A 103 -6.81 4.43 21.20
CA PRO A 103 -7.76 5.46 20.81
C PRO A 103 -7.09 6.60 20.02
N GLY A 104 -7.89 7.26 19.19
CA GLY A 104 -7.50 8.46 18.45
C GLY A 104 -6.97 8.20 17.04
N LEU A 105 -7.29 9.11 16.13
CA LEU A 105 -6.91 9.04 14.71
C LEU A 105 -5.41 9.31 14.47
N ALA A 106 -4.69 9.89 15.42
CA ALA A 106 -3.24 10.10 15.34
C ALA A 106 -2.46 8.78 15.13
N VAL A 107 -3.04 7.66 15.61
CA VAL A 107 -2.47 6.31 15.42
C VAL A 107 -2.41 5.95 13.93
N VAL A 108 -3.38 6.40 13.11
CA VAL A 108 -3.41 6.17 11.66
C VAL A 108 -2.19 6.82 10.99
N ALA A 109 -1.89 8.08 11.33
CA ALA A 109 -0.73 8.78 10.79
C ALA A 109 0.59 8.07 11.17
N ARG A 110 0.67 7.53 12.38
CA ARG A 110 1.81 6.73 12.83
C ARG A 110 1.92 5.41 12.05
N ALA A 111 0.79 4.73 11.83
CA ALA A 111 0.74 3.49 11.04
C ALA A 111 1.22 3.71 9.60
N VAL A 112 0.78 4.80 8.94
CA VAL A 112 1.23 5.18 7.59
C VAL A 112 2.74 5.42 7.56
N ARG A 113 3.30 6.14 8.52
CA ARG A 113 4.75 6.39 8.60
C ARG A 113 5.53 5.09 8.79
N LEU A 114 5.05 4.20 9.66
CA LEU A 114 5.67 2.92 9.92
C LEU A 114 5.63 2.01 8.67
N SER A 115 4.49 1.94 7.99
CA SER A 115 4.34 1.19 6.74
C SER A 115 5.30 1.67 5.66
N ARG A 116 5.45 2.99 5.49
CA ARG A 116 6.43 3.56 4.56
C ARG A 116 7.86 3.17 4.91
N LEU A 117 8.21 3.17 6.20
CA LEU A 117 9.53 2.77 6.66
C LEU A 117 9.80 1.27 6.40
N ILE A 118 8.81 0.42 6.69
CA ILE A 118 8.89 -1.03 6.41
C ILE A 118 9.08 -1.26 4.92
N PHE A 119 8.28 -0.60 4.08
CA PHE A 119 8.37 -0.74 2.63
C PHE A 119 9.72 -0.28 2.08
N ALA A 120 10.27 0.83 2.58
CA ALA A 120 11.59 1.30 2.20
C ALA A 120 12.68 0.28 2.55
N ARG A 121 12.60 -0.35 3.73
CA ARG A 121 13.52 -1.42 4.14
C ARG A 121 13.40 -2.67 3.28
N MET A 122 12.17 -3.09 2.98
CA MET A 122 11.92 -4.23 2.08
C MET A 122 12.49 -3.96 0.69
N ASN A 123 12.28 -2.78 0.14
CA ASN A 123 12.81 -2.40 -1.17
C ASN A 123 14.35 -2.40 -1.18
N ALA A 124 14.99 -1.84 -0.16
CA ALA A 124 16.44 -1.89 -0.01
C ALA A 124 16.96 -3.33 0.05
N TYR A 125 16.27 -4.21 0.79
CA TYR A 125 16.62 -5.63 0.87
C TYR A 125 16.47 -6.34 -0.49
N LEU A 126 15.39 -6.09 -1.22
CA LEU A 126 15.17 -6.66 -2.54
C LEU A 126 16.27 -6.24 -3.53
N ILE A 127 16.61 -4.95 -3.55
CA ILE A 127 17.70 -4.41 -4.38
C ILE A 127 19.03 -5.08 -4.03
N TYR A 128 19.33 -5.23 -2.73
CA TYR A 128 20.53 -5.92 -2.27
C TYR A 128 20.55 -7.39 -2.75
N ARG A 129 19.45 -8.11 -2.60
CA ARG A 129 19.34 -9.51 -3.04
C ARG A 129 19.56 -9.67 -4.53
N ILE A 130 18.94 -8.82 -5.35
CA ILE A 130 19.13 -8.85 -6.80
C ILE A 130 20.58 -8.58 -7.17
N LYS A 131 21.20 -7.54 -6.58
CA LYS A 131 22.61 -7.22 -6.82
C LYS A 131 23.54 -8.37 -6.42
N ALA A 132 23.32 -8.98 -5.26
CA ALA A 132 24.11 -10.12 -4.79
C ALA A 132 23.98 -11.32 -5.73
N THR A 133 22.79 -11.63 -6.23
CA THR A 133 22.57 -12.72 -7.19
C THR A 133 23.29 -12.47 -8.50
N ILE A 134 23.24 -11.24 -9.03
CA ILE A 134 23.95 -10.87 -10.26
C ILE A 134 25.47 -11.01 -10.06
N TRP A 135 26.02 -10.58 -8.92
CA TRP A 135 27.44 -10.73 -8.59
C TRP A 135 27.88 -12.19 -8.56
N ILE A 136 27.10 -13.04 -7.89
CA ILE A 136 27.39 -14.48 -7.82
C ILE A 136 27.40 -15.10 -9.22
N LEU A 137 26.41 -14.75 -10.05
CA LEU A 137 26.31 -15.23 -11.43
C LEU A 137 27.53 -14.80 -12.28
N LEU A 138 27.94 -13.54 -12.17
CA LEU A 138 29.12 -13.01 -12.86
C LEU A 138 30.39 -13.72 -12.43
N LEU A 139 30.58 -13.97 -11.12
CA LEU A 139 31.71 -14.71 -10.61
C LEU A 139 31.72 -16.16 -11.11
N ALA A 140 30.56 -16.83 -11.20
CA ALA A 140 30.47 -18.17 -11.74
C ALA A 140 30.89 -18.21 -13.20
N ILE A 141 30.39 -17.30 -14.03
CA ILE A 141 30.74 -17.22 -15.45
C ILE A 141 32.24 -16.93 -15.64
N LEU A 142 32.83 -16.03 -14.85
CA LEU A 142 34.25 -15.74 -14.90
C LEU A 142 35.09 -16.94 -14.49
N ASN A 143 34.66 -17.70 -13.48
CA ASN A 143 35.32 -18.91 -13.04
C ASN A 143 35.27 -19.99 -14.11
N ASP A 144 34.10 -20.23 -14.71
CA ASP A 144 33.94 -21.20 -15.82
C ASP A 144 34.79 -20.81 -17.03
N GLY A 145 34.85 -19.51 -17.37
CA GLY A 145 35.76 -19.00 -18.42
C GLY A 145 37.23 -19.33 -18.13
N SER A 146 37.65 -19.22 -16.84
CA SER A 146 39.02 -19.56 -16.42
C SER A 146 39.29 -21.06 -16.56
N PHE A 147 38.35 -21.92 -16.24
CA PHE A 147 38.50 -23.37 -16.42
C PHE A 147 38.60 -23.75 -17.89
N ILE A 148 37.86 -23.11 -18.77
CA ILE A 148 37.93 -23.32 -20.22
C ILE A 148 39.33 -22.96 -20.73
N THR A 149 39.94 -21.86 -20.28
CA THR A 149 41.31 -21.50 -20.70
C THR A 149 42.37 -22.51 -20.28
N ILE A 150 42.21 -23.15 -19.09
CA ILE A 150 43.08 -24.22 -18.64
C ILE A 150 43.00 -25.46 -19.59
N ALA A 151 41.79 -25.76 -20.09
CA ALA A 151 41.62 -26.88 -21.04
C ALA A 151 42.31 -26.64 -22.37
N TYR A 152 42.56 -25.40 -22.80
CA TYR A 152 43.27 -25.02 -24.01
C TYR A 152 44.77 -24.74 -23.77
N ASP A 153 45.22 -24.79 -22.52
CA ASP A 153 46.65 -24.62 -22.20
C ASP A 153 47.44 -25.84 -22.67
N ASN A 154 48.37 -25.64 -23.61
CA ASN A 154 49.29 -26.65 -24.11
C ASN A 154 50.39 -26.91 -23.07
N GLY A 155 50.03 -27.51 -21.97
CA GLY A 155 50.94 -27.89 -20.91
C GLY A 155 52.04 -28.81 -21.43
N ARG A 156 53.33 -28.41 -21.31
CA ARG A 156 54.45 -29.27 -21.66
C ARG A 156 54.46 -30.45 -20.71
N ILE A 157 54.34 -31.64 -21.23
CA ILE A 157 54.46 -32.88 -20.47
C ILE A 157 55.89 -32.94 -19.88
N SER A 158 56.02 -32.94 -18.57
CA SER A 158 57.34 -33.16 -17.91
C SER A 158 57.80 -34.57 -18.20
N PRO A 159 59.06 -34.76 -18.64
CA PRO A 159 59.59 -36.09 -18.92
C PRO A 159 59.85 -36.94 -17.65
N VAL A 160 59.66 -36.33 -16.47
CA VAL A 160 59.83 -37.02 -15.19
C VAL A 160 58.48 -37.01 -14.45
N PRO A 161 57.97 -38.17 -14.00
CA PRO A 161 56.71 -38.23 -13.26
C PRO A 161 56.80 -37.43 -11.95
N ALA A 162 55.80 -36.58 -11.74
CA ALA A 162 55.68 -35.80 -10.51
C ALA A 162 55.48 -36.78 -9.33
N ARG A 163 56.44 -36.84 -8.37
CA ARG A 163 56.24 -37.55 -7.11
C ARG A 163 55.19 -36.82 -6.31
N SER A 164 54.04 -37.46 -6.10
CA SER A 164 53.10 -37.00 -5.06
C SER A 164 53.79 -37.06 -3.71
N ARG A 165 54.02 -35.91 -3.06
CA ARG A 165 54.34 -35.85 -1.64
C ARG A 165 53.04 -36.12 -0.90
N VAL A 166 52.90 -37.30 -0.32
CA VAL A 166 51.93 -37.63 0.72
C VAL A 166 52.43 -37.07 2.04
#